data_aedda0fdc66d4562ad13b5694f1c8105
#
_entry.id   aedda0fdc66d4562ad13b5694f1c8105
#
_cell.length_a   1.000
_cell.length_b   1.000
_cell.length_c   1.000
_cell.angle_alpha   90.00
_cell.angle_beta   90.00
_cell.angle_gamma   90.00
#
_symmetry.space_group_name_H-M   'P 1'
#
loop_
_entity.id
_entity.type
_entity.pdbx_description
1 polymer ?
#
loop_
_entity_poly.entity_id
_entity_poly.type
_entity_poly.pdbx_seq_one_letter_code
_entity_poly.pdbx_strand_id
1 'polypeptide(L)'
;MKKGLITSILALTFSGLQAQPLPASPKLVVTLTIDQLRTDYMEAFSSLYGEKGFKRLLREGKVFRQAEFPFCGTDRASAIAAIYTGTTPSMNGIIAEQWLDAGTLRPIDCVEDPNFMGNYTDESTSPSLLLTSTIADELKIATRNKGLVYAIAPFRDAAILGAGHAGNGAFWLNNNTGKWCSTTYYNEFPWWLSQYNDRKSPDYRIKDMVWTPALPFTNYTFLPEWRNEPFKYKLDGERANKFRRLITSPFINEEVNLLTEELLNKSTIGQDDVPDLLSLTYYAGNYNHRSTQECAMEMQDTYVRLDRSIASLLELIERKVGLHNVLFCITSTGYADPEAADPGVYRIPDGEFYLNRCAALLNMYLMASYGEGQYVEAYYDQQIYLNHKLIENKQLSLTEIQEKSAEFLVQFSGVSEVYSAHRLLLGPWSPQIERIRNSFHRKRSGDLLIEILPGWTIMQENSTDNRVVRTADIPAPLILLGGGMKAETIRTPISIDRIAPTLASVMRIRAPNASTASPLDF
;
A
#
# COMPACT_ATOMS: atom_id res chain seq x y z
N MET A 1 -48.58 71.69 30.21
CA MET A 1 -48.25 70.27 30.35
C MET A 1 -48.21 69.71 28.93
N LYS A 2 -47.02 69.55 28.39
CA LYS A 2 -46.80 68.87 27.05
C LYS A 2 -45.98 67.61 27.30
N LYS A 3 -46.58 66.46 27.00
CA LYS A 3 -45.92 65.17 27.04
C LYS A 3 -45.17 64.99 25.72
N GLY A 4 -43.85 64.92 25.76
CA GLY A 4 -43.03 64.55 24.63
C GLY A 4 -42.89 63.00 24.55
N LEU A 5 -43.27 62.46 23.41
CA LEU A 5 -43.14 61.07 23.05
C LEU A 5 -41.76 60.89 22.44
N ILE A 6 -40.85 60.18 23.13
CA ILE A 6 -39.54 59.78 22.57
C ILE A 6 -39.70 58.40 21.91
N THR A 7 -39.68 58.40 20.59
CA THR A 7 -39.69 57.19 19.78
C THR A 7 -38.23 56.72 19.58
N SER A 8 -37.78 55.68 20.30
CA SER A 8 -36.48 55.04 20.07
C SER A 8 -36.56 54.13 18.84
N ILE A 9 -35.89 54.50 17.77
CA ILE A 9 -35.69 53.66 16.59
C ILE A 9 -34.53 52.70 16.89
N LEU A 10 -34.86 51.43 17.10
CA LEU A 10 -33.90 50.34 17.24
C LEU A 10 -33.44 49.93 15.84
N ALA A 11 -32.28 50.42 15.39
CA ALA A 11 -31.66 49.98 14.15
C ALA A 11 -31.05 48.58 14.35
N LEU A 12 -31.74 47.53 13.90
CA LEU A 12 -31.21 46.19 13.78
C LEU A 12 -30.19 46.16 12.62
N THR A 13 -28.91 46.28 12.95
CA THR A 13 -27.84 45.95 12.02
C THR A 13 -27.81 44.43 11.80
N PHE A 14 -28.44 43.97 10.74
CA PHE A 14 -28.18 42.62 10.19
C PHE A 14 -26.75 42.62 9.65
N SER A 15 -25.77 42.24 10.48
CA SER A 15 -24.49 41.74 10.01
C SER A 15 -24.77 40.44 9.28
N GLY A 16 -24.90 40.49 7.98
CA GLY A 16 -24.98 39.30 7.14
C GLY A 16 -23.74 38.46 7.39
N LEU A 17 -23.91 37.37 8.10
CA LEU A 17 -22.98 36.27 8.04
C LEU A 17 -22.98 35.81 6.57
N GLN A 18 -22.05 36.34 5.78
CA GLN A 18 -21.72 35.74 4.50
C GLN A 18 -21.11 34.36 4.83
N ALA A 19 -21.93 33.31 4.75
CA ALA A 19 -21.42 31.96 4.70
C ALA A 19 -20.39 31.94 3.55
N GLN A 20 -19.13 31.75 3.87
CA GLN A 20 -18.12 31.53 2.84
C GLN A 20 -18.61 30.35 2.00
N PRO A 21 -18.71 30.49 0.68
CA PRO A 21 -19.10 29.38 -0.16
C PRO A 21 -18.10 28.24 0.10
N LEU A 22 -18.62 27.11 0.52
CA LEU A 22 -17.79 25.91 0.68
C LEU A 22 -17.04 25.67 -0.65
N PRO A 23 -15.74 25.38 -0.62
CA PRO A 23 -14.97 25.09 -1.82
C PRO A 23 -15.71 24.04 -2.68
N ALA A 24 -15.78 24.22 -3.98
CA ALA A 24 -16.41 23.23 -4.85
C ALA A 24 -15.72 21.86 -4.69
N SER A 25 -16.49 20.77 -4.76
CA SER A 25 -15.90 19.43 -4.81
C SER A 25 -14.99 19.31 -6.04
N PRO A 26 -13.81 18.68 -5.94
CA PRO A 26 -12.97 18.47 -7.11
C PRO A 26 -13.69 17.59 -8.13
N LYS A 27 -13.46 17.84 -9.42
CA LYS A 27 -13.95 16.98 -10.52
C LYS A 27 -13.21 15.65 -10.57
N LEU A 28 -11.95 15.66 -10.14
CA LEU A 28 -11.09 14.48 -10.11
C LEU A 28 -10.28 14.43 -8.83
N VAL A 29 -10.31 13.30 -8.15
CA VAL A 29 -9.34 12.97 -7.11
C VAL A 29 -8.34 12.00 -7.72
N VAL A 30 -7.05 12.32 -7.65
CA VAL A 30 -5.95 11.46 -8.06
C VAL A 30 -5.23 11.00 -6.81
N THR A 31 -5.34 9.73 -6.50
CA THR A 31 -4.53 9.11 -5.45
C THR A 31 -3.29 8.50 -6.09
N LEU A 32 -2.11 8.88 -5.64
CA LEU A 32 -0.83 8.31 -6.04
C LEU A 32 -0.19 7.62 -4.84
N THR A 33 -0.29 6.31 -4.78
CA THR A 33 0.43 5.51 -3.79
C THR A 33 1.76 5.06 -4.38
N ILE A 34 2.87 5.43 -3.74
CA ILE A 34 4.20 5.08 -4.20
C ILE A 34 4.71 3.91 -3.36
N ASP A 35 4.71 2.72 -3.95
CA ASP A 35 5.16 1.51 -3.29
C ASP A 35 6.64 1.61 -2.93
N GLN A 36 6.96 1.29 -1.67
CA GLN A 36 8.30 1.32 -1.10
C GLN A 36 9.00 2.71 -1.10
N LEU A 37 8.25 3.82 -1.20
CA LEU A 37 8.83 5.15 -1.06
C LEU A 37 9.33 5.37 0.37
N ARG A 38 10.59 5.76 0.51
CA ARG A 38 11.23 6.11 1.78
C ARG A 38 11.35 7.63 1.93
N THR A 39 10.81 8.15 3.02
CA THR A 39 10.84 9.60 3.33
C THR A 39 12.27 10.10 3.53
N ASP A 40 13.13 9.30 4.17
CA ASP A 40 14.56 9.64 4.37
C ASP A 40 15.31 9.76 3.03
N TYR A 41 15.05 8.89 2.06
CA TYR A 41 15.65 8.99 0.71
C TYR A 41 15.07 10.17 -0.08
N MET A 42 13.78 10.45 0.07
CA MET A 42 13.18 11.63 -0.54
C MET A 42 13.87 12.92 -0.07
N GLU A 43 14.29 13.00 1.19
CA GLU A 43 15.03 14.12 1.75
C GLU A 43 16.51 14.09 1.34
N ALA A 44 17.18 12.94 1.49
CA ALA A 44 18.62 12.79 1.20
C ALA A 44 18.97 13.09 -0.26
N PHE A 45 18.10 12.74 -1.20
CA PHE A 45 18.34 12.94 -2.65
C PHE A 45 17.73 14.23 -3.18
N SER A 46 17.25 15.11 -2.32
CA SER A 46 16.53 16.34 -2.71
C SER A 46 17.33 17.29 -3.60
N SER A 47 18.68 17.26 -3.52
CA SER A 47 19.56 18.03 -4.40
C SER A 47 19.54 17.58 -5.87
N LEU A 48 19.10 16.33 -6.13
CA LEU A 48 19.06 15.73 -7.46
C LEU A 48 17.74 16.05 -8.21
N TYR A 49 16.72 16.55 -7.51
CA TYR A 49 15.38 16.76 -8.07
C TYR A 49 15.27 18.03 -8.90
N GLY A 50 14.40 17.96 -9.92
CA GLY A 50 13.93 19.10 -10.66
C GLY A 50 12.94 19.96 -9.86
N GLU A 51 12.51 21.10 -10.44
CA GLU A 51 11.61 22.04 -9.76
C GLU A 51 10.13 21.64 -9.81
N LYS A 52 9.72 20.72 -10.71
CA LYS A 52 8.33 20.44 -11.05
C LYS A 52 7.75 19.17 -10.42
N GLY A 53 8.58 18.32 -9.83
CA GLY A 53 8.22 17.08 -9.15
C GLY A 53 8.11 17.26 -7.63
N PHE A 54 8.93 16.56 -6.87
CA PHE A 54 8.90 16.60 -5.40
C PHE A 54 9.03 18.01 -4.82
N LYS A 55 9.92 18.85 -5.38
CA LYS A 55 10.04 20.23 -4.89
C LYS A 55 8.76 21.03 -5.06
N ARG A 56 8.02 20.86 -6.18
CA ARG A 56 6.70 21.48 -6.37
C ARG A 56 5.72 20.96 -5.34
N LEU A 57 5.64 19.65 -5.13
CA LEU A 57 4.74 19.04 -4.15
C LEU A 57 4.98 19.57 -2.73
N LEU A 58 6.24 19.66 -2.33
CA LEU A 58 6.62 20.14 -0.99
C LEU A 58 6.39 21.65 -0.82
N ARG A 59 6.49 22.46 -1.89
CA ARG A 59 6.29 23.90 -1.86
C ARG A 59 4.83 24.31 -1.91
N GLU A 60 4.03 23.62 -2.72
CA GLU A 60 2.65 24.00 -3.04
C GLU A 60 1.59 23.16 -2.31
N GLY A 61 1.97 22.00 -1.80
CA GLY A 61 1.08 21.06 -1.13
C GLY A 61 0.95 21.27 0.37
N LYS A 62 -0.10 20.67 0.94
CA LYS A 62 -0.22 20.43 2.38
C LYS A 62 0.51 19.10 2.69
N VAL A 63 1.61 19.18 3.41
CA VAL A 63 2.56 18.08 3.62
C VAL A 63 2.51 17.60 5.06
N PHE A 64 2.10 16.37 5.28
CA PHE A 64 2.27 15.65 6.54
C PHE A 64 3.52 14.76 6.41
N ARG A 65 4.54 15.04 7.21
CA ARG A 65 5.84 14.34 7.10
C ARG A 65 5.81 12.91 7.59
N GLN A 66 4.91 12.60 8.50
CA GLN A 66 4.83 11.30 9.18
C GLN A 66 3.38 10.83 9.19
N ALA A 67 3.04 9.93 8.28
CA ALA A 67 1.82 9.16 8.31
C ALA A 67 2.18 7.72 8.67
N GLU A 68 1.58 7.21 9.74
CA GLU A 68 1.91 5.91 10.33
C GLU A 68 0.77 4.92 10.11
N PHE A 69 1.11 3.69 9.81
CA PHE A 69 0.15 2.60 9.77
C PHE A 69 -0.16 2.14 11.20
N PRO A 70 -1.44 2.09 11.60
CA PRO A 70 -1.83 1.71 12.96
C PRO A 70 -1.80 0.19 13.19
N PHE A 71 -1.01 -0.55 12.41
CA PHE A 71 -0.84 -2.00 12.48
C PHE A 71 0.60 -2.40 12.15
N CYS A 72 0.96 -3.65 12.42
CA CYS A 72 2.30 -4.20 12.20
C CYS A 72 2.34 -5.08 10.94
N GLY A 73 3.55 -5.35 10.44
CA GLY A 73 3.75 -6.26 9.31
C GLY A 73 3.18 -5.72 7.99
N THR A 74 3.30 -4.41 7.79
CA THR A 74 2.79 -3.72 6.59
C THR A 74 3.48 -4.24 5.34
N ASP A 75 2.67 -4.60 4.34
CA ASP A 75 3.07 -4.89 2.97
C ASP A 75 2.25 -4.05 1.98
N ARG A 76 2.45 -4.23 0.68
CA ARG A 76 1.73 -3.45 -0.35
C ARG A 76 0.22 -3.61 -0.25
N ALA A 77 -0.27 -4.84 -0.13
CA ALA A 77 -1.70 -5.12 -0.14
C ALA A 77 -2.40 -4.57 1.11
N SER A 78 -1.87 -4.84 2.29
CA SER A 78 -2.43 -4.34 3.57
C SER A 78 -2.37 -2.82 3.66
N ALA A 79 -1.29 -2.20 3.15
CA ALA A 79 -1.16 -0.75 3.09
C ALA A 79 -2.21 -0.12 2.17
N ILE A 80 -2.34 -0.60 0.94
CA ILE A 80 -3.31 -0.06 -0.03
C ILE A 80 -4.74 -0.28 0.47
N ALA A 81 -5.06 -1.47 1.00
CA ALA A 81 -6.36 -1.71 1.61
C ALA A 81 -6.67 -0.70 2.72
N ALA A 82 -5.71 -0.43 3.62
CA ALA A 82 -5.90 0.55 4.69
C ALA A 82 -6.09 1.98 4.17
N ILE A 83 -5.32 2.41 3.17
CA ILE A 83 -5.43 3.74 2.54
C ILE A 83 -6.83 3.95 1.93
N TYR A 84 -7.36 2.95 1.21
CA TYR A 84 -8.64 3.09 0.49
C TYR A 84 -9.87 2.78 1.34
N THR A 85 -9.75 1.97 2.41
CA THR A 85 -10.86 1.65 3.31
C THR A 85 -10.92 2.55 4.55
N GLY A 86 -9.82 3.23 4.90
CA GLY A 86 -9.70 3.98 6.16
C GLY A 86 -9.84 3.10 7.39
N THR A 87 -9.39 1.84 7.32
CA THR A 87 -9.43 0.91 8.44
C THR A 87 -8.31 -0.14 8.34
N THR A 88 -8.15 -0.95 9.37
CA THR A 88 -7.04 -1.87 9.54
C THR A 88 -7.32 -3.28 9.00
N PRO A 89 -6.29 -4.13 8.80
CA PRO A 89 -6.44 -5.52 8.37
C PRO A 89 -7.41 -6.35 9.20
N SER A 90 -7.49 -6.11 10.50
CA SER A 90 -8.45 -6.78 11.39
C SER A 90 -9.91 -6.58 10.97
N MET A 91 -10.22 -5.47 10.31
CA MET A 91 -11.56 -5.10 9.86
C MET A 91 -11.75 -5.31 8.35
N ASN A 92 -10.80 -4.83 7.52
CA ASN A 92 -10.90 -4.95 6.07
C ASN A 92 -10.55 -6.35 5.54
N GLY A 93 -9.89 -7.17 6.37
CA GLY A 93 -9.55 -8.56 6.07
C GLY A 93 -8.29 -8.76 5.23
N ILE A 94 -7.67 -7.73 4.68
CA ILE A 94 -6.43 -7.86 3.90
C ILE A 94 -5.25 -7.82 4.86
N ILE A 95 -4.85 -9.00 5.34
CA ILE A 95 -3.78 -9.12 6.35
C ILE A 95 -2.37 -9.11 5.75
N ALA A 96 -2.25 -9.48 4.48
CA ALA A 96 -0.99 -9.50 3.71
C ALA A 96 -1.29 -9.64 2.22
N GLU A 97 -0.25 -9.63 1.36
CA GLU A 97 -0.37 -9.99 -0.08
C GLU A 97 -0.86 -11.43 -0.26
N GLN A 98 -0.41 -12.32 0.63
CA GLN A 98 -0.82 -13.73 0.68
C GLN A 98 -1.00 -14.18 2.13
N TRP A 99 -1.91 -15.12 2.36
CA TRP A 99 -2.05 -15.82 3.63
C TRP A 99 -2.51 -17.25 3.42
N LEU A 100 -2.39 -18.07 4.46
CA LEU A 100 -2.89 -19.45 4.43
C LEU A 100 -4.40 -19.47 4.57
N ASP A 101 -5.10 -20.04 3.59
CA ASP A 101 -6.52 -20.32 3.74
C ASP A 101 -6.73 -21.52 4.69
N ALA A 102 -7.43 -21.27 5.80
CA ALA A 102 -7.65 -22.28 6.84
C ALA A 102 -8.51 -23.48 6.37
N GLY A 103 -9.28 -23.32 5.29
CA GLY A 103 -10.12 -24.38 4.74
C GLY A 103 -9.35 -25.35 3.84
N THR A 104 -8.42 -24.84 3.05
CA THR A 104 -7.65 -25.61 2.07
C THR A 104 -6.21 -25.87 2.48
N LEU A 105 -5.72 -25.17 3.50
CA LEU A 105 -4.32 -25.14 3.96
C LEU A 105 -3.34 -24.79 2.84
N ARG A 106 -3.75 -23.90 1.94
CA ARG A 106 -2.93 -23.41 0.84
C ARG A 106 -2.79 -21.89 0.92
N PRO A 107 -1.63 -21.33 0.55
CA PRO A 107 -1.50 -19.90 0.37
C PRO A 107 -2.46 -19.42 -0.73
N ILE A 108 -3.16 -18.33 -0.46
CA ILE A 108 -4.01 -17.63 -1.42
C ILE A 108 -3.59 -16.18 -1.51
N ASP A 109 -3.69 -15.61 -2.71
CA ASP A 109 -3.49 -14.17 -2.91
C ASP A 109 -4.67 -13.36 -2.37
N CYS A 110 -4.38 -12.17 -1.86
CA CYS A 110 -5.40 -11.28 -1.28
C CYS A 110 -6.50 -10.82 -2.25
N VAL A 111 -6.32 -11.02 -3.55
CA VAL A 111 -7.28 -10.70 -4.60
C VAL A 111 -7.61 -11.89 -5.50
N GLU A 112 -7.26 -13.11 -5.08
CA GLU A 112 -7.60 -14.32 -5.81
C GLU A 112 -9.10 -14.61 -5.75
N ASP A 113 -9.70 -14.88 -6.91
CA ASP A 113 -11.10 -15.28 -7.00
C ASP A 113 -11.33 -16.14 -8.24
N PRO A 114 -11.53 -17.46 -8.09
CA PRO A 114 -11.72 -18.38 -9.19
C PRO A 114 -12.96 -18.11 -10.07
N ASN A 115 -13.91 -17.30 -9.58
CA ASN A 115 -15.13 -16.99 -10.31
C ASN A 115 -14.95 -15.94 -11.43
N PHE A 116 -13.85 -15.21 -11.43
CA PHE A 116 -13.62 -14.12 -12.38
C PHE A 116 -12.30 -14.29 -13.10
N MET A 117 -12.37 -14.58 -14.38
CA MET A 117 -11.19 -14.80 -15.23
C MET A 117 -10.42 -13.49 -15.47
N GLY A 118 -9.12 -13.61 -15.63
CA GLY A 118 -8.26 -12.51 -16.07
C GLY A 118 -8.39 -12.22 -17.57
N ASN A 119 -8.19 -10.97 -17.94
CA ASN A 119 -8.01 -10.52 -19.31
C ASN A 119 -6.51 -10.28 -19.54
N TYR A 120 -5.91 -10.93 -20.53
CA TYR A 120 -4.46 -10.93 -20.80
C TYR A 120 -3.59 -11.54 -19.68
N THR A 121 -4.19 -12.33 -18.79
CA THR A 121 -3.53 -13.07 -17.73
C THR A 121 -4.32 -14.33 -17.40
N ASP A 122 -3.64 -15.34 -16.86
CA ASP A 122 -4.27 -16.58 -16.37
C ASP A 122 -4.74 -16.43 -14.90
N GLU A 123 -4.44 -15.31 -14.25
CA GLU A 123 -4.79 -15.05 -12.86
C GLU A 123 -6.27 -14.66 -12.73
N SER A 124 -7.04 -15.50 -12.04
CA SER A 124 -8.44 -15.20 -11.68
C SER A 124 -8.49 -14.25 -10.50
N THR A 125 -9.28 -13.17 -10.61
CA THR A 125 -9.10 -12.03 -9.71
C THR A 125 -10.37 -11.22 -9.49
N SER A 126 -10.65 -10.89 -8.21
CA SER A 126 -11.65 -9.88 -7.81
C SER A 126 -11.32 -9.28 -6.44
N PRO A 127 -12.00 -8.22 -5.99
CA PRO A 127 -11.86 -7.68 -4.64
C PRO A 127 -12.69 -8.44 -3.58
N SER A 128 -13.20 -9.63 -3.85
CA SER A 128 -14.13 -10.36 -2.97
C SER A 128 -13.60 -10.65 -1.57
N LEU A 129 -12.26 -10.72 -1.43
CA LEU A 129 -11.61 -10.92 -0.14
C LEU A 129 -11.47 -9.63 0.68
N LEU A 130 -11.70 -8.46 0.11
CA LEU A 130 -11.82 -7.20 0.84
C LEU A 130 -13.20 -7.13 1.50
N LEU A 131 -13.27 -7.05 2.83
CA LEU A 131 -14.52 -7.22 3.59
C LEU A 131 -15.30 -5.93 3.85
N THR A 132 -14.71 -4.78 3.49
CA THR A 132 -15.27 -3.45 3.76
C THR A 132 -15.32 -2.62 2.49
N SER A 133 -16.21 -1.61 2.44
CA SER A 133 -16.21 -0.68 1.32
C SER A 133 -14.95 0.16 1.28
N THR A 134 -14.59 0.58 0.08
CA THR A 134 -13.52 1.54 -0.18
C THR A 134 -14.10 2.93 -0.46
N ILE A 135 -13.23 3.94 -0.50
CA ILE A 135 -13.63 5.29 -0.95
C ILE A 135 -14.17 5.28 -2.40
N ALA A 136 -13.69 4.35 -3.23
CA ALA A 136 -14.20 4.13 -4.58
C ALA A 136 -15.66 3.66 -4.57
N ASP A 137 -15.99 2.71 -3.70
CA ASP A 137 -17.35 2.17 -3.56
C ASP A 137 -18.33 3.24 -3.05
N GLU A 138 -17.92 4.01 -2.05
CA GLU A 138 -18.75 5.09 -1.51
C GLU A 138 -18.97 6.22 -2.54
N LEU A 139 -17.97 6.51 -3.38
CA LEU A 139 -18.11 7.43 -4.50
C LEU A 139 -19.17 6.94 -5.50
N LYS A 140 -19.12 5.67 -5.88
CA LYS A 140 -20.09 5.06 -6.80
C LYS A 140 -21.51 5.12 -6.22
N ILE A 141 -21.67 4.83 -4.94
CA ILE A 141 -22.97 4.91 -4.25
C ILE A 141 -23.47 6.35 -4.23
N ALA A 142 -22.65 7.30 -3.78
CA ALA A 142 -23.04 8.71 -3.65
C ALA A 142 -23.42 9.36 -4.98
N THR A 143 -22.73 8.99 -6.06
CA THR A 143 -22.97 9.52 -7.41
C THR A 143 -23.99 8.71 -8.21
N ARG A 144 -24.60 7.66 -7.62
CA ARG A 144 -25.51 6.74 -8.32
C ARG A 144 -24.86 6.15 -9.59
N ASN A 145 -23.66 5.67 -9.45
CA ASN A 145 -22.80 5.10 -10.50
C ASN A 145 -22.38 6.09 -11.63
N LYS A 146 -22.59 7.39 -11.49
CA LYS A 146 -22.15 8.37 -12.49
C LYS A 146 -20.66 8.67 -12.39
N GLY A 147 -20.10 8.76 -11.17
CA GLY A 147 -18.68 8.97 -10.96
C GLY A 147 -17.86 7.81 -11.54
N LEU A 148 -16.77 8.14 -12.23
CA LEU A 148 -15.86 7.16 -12.81
C LEU A 148 -14.74 6.83 -11.83
N VAL A 149 -14.43 5.53 -11.73
CA VAL A 149 -13.36 5.01 -10.88
C VAL A 149 -12.48 4.08 -11.68
N TYR A 150 -11.22 4.44 -11.83
CA TYR A 150 -10.22 3.62 -12.49
C TYR A 150 -8.97 3.48 -11.62
N ALA A 151 -8.33 2.31 -11.68
CA ALA A 151 -7.06 2.06 -11.02
C ALA A 151 -6.02 1.56 -12.04
N ILE A 152 -4.80 2.11 -11.98
CA ILE A 152 -3.65 1.69 -12.79
C ILE A 152 -2.46 1.46 -11.86
N ALA A 153 -1.90 0.27 -11.88
CA ALA A 153 -0.79 -0.10 -11.02
C ALA A 153 0.19 -1.06 -11.71
N PRO A 154 1.45 -1.11 -11.28
CA PRO A 154 2.36 -2.19 -11.68
C PRO A 154 1.87 -3.57 -11.26
N PHE A 155 1.21 -3.66 -10.09
CA PHE A 155 0.85 -4.89 -9.40
C PHE A 155 -0.66 -5.11 -9.39
N ARG A 156 -1.06 -6.39 -9.45
CA ARG A 156 -2.45 -6.84 -9.49
C ARG A 156 -3.25 -6.39 -8.26
N ASP A 157 -2.76 -6.71 -7.07
CA ASP A 157 -3.37 -6.36 -5.79
C ASP A 157 -3.59 -4.85 -5.65
N ALA A 158 -2.59 -4.03 -6.02
CA ALA A 158 -2.67 -2.59 -5.96
C ALA A 158 -3.77 -2.02 -6.89
N ALA A 159 -3.90 -2.56 -8.09
CA ALA A 159 -4.95 -2.15 -9.02
C ALA A 159 -6.35 -2.52 -8.51
N ILE A 160 -6.53 -3.75 -8.04
CA ILE A 160 -7.82 -4.26 -7.58
C ILE A 160 -8.29 -3.55 -6.30
N LEU A 161 -7.40 -3.44 -5.30
CA LEU A 161 -7.74 -2.78 -4.03
C LEU A 161 -7.96 -1.26 -4.21
N GLY A 162 -7.24 -0.63 -5.15
CA GLY A 162 -7.45 0.78 -5.50
C GLY A 162 -8.74 1.06 -6.25
N ALA A 163 -9.24 0.11 -7.05
CA ALA A 163 -10.53 0.21 -7.74
C ALA A 163 -11.72 -0.12 -6.84
N GLY A 164 -11.52 -0.93 -5.79
CA GLY A 164 -12.57 -1.39 -4.91
C GLY A 164 -13.58 -2.33 -5.59
N HIS A 165 -14.75 -2.54 -4.96
CA HIS A 165 -15.77 -3.45 -5.47
C HIS A 165 -16.57 -2.86 -6.65
N ALA A 166 -16.75 -1.55 -6.68
CA ALA A 166 -17.64 -0.89 -7.64
C ALA A 166 -16.90 -0.10 -8.74
N GLY A 167 -15.59 -0.28 -8.87
CA GLY A 167 -14.77 0.40 -9.88
C GLY A 167 -15.23 0.18 -11.32
N ASN A 168 -14.88 1.09 -12.21
CA ASN A 168 -15.12 0.95 -13.65
C ASN A 168 -14.05 0.08 -14.34
N GLY A 169 -12.86 -0.02 -13.75
CA GLY A 169 -11.78 -0.86 -14.24
C GLY A 169 -10.52 -0.77 -13.38
N ALA A 170 -9.82 -1.88 -13.29
CA ALA A 170 -8.52 -2.02 -12.65
C ALA A 170 -7.54 -2.59 -13.66
N PHE A 171 -6.39 -1.95 -13.83
CA PHE A 171 -5.40 -2.32 -14.83
C PHE A 171 -4.03 -2.50 -14.20
N TRP A 172 -3.39 -3.65 -14.46
CA TRP A 172 -2.05 -3.97 -13.96
C TRP A 172 -1.18 -4.57 -15.05
N LEU A 173 0.14 -4.56 -14.84
CA LEU A 173 1.06 -5.10 -15.82
C LEU A 173 1.28 -6.60 -15.59
N ASN A 174 1.12 -7.40 -16.64
CA ASN A 174 1.50 -8.81 -16.60
C ASN A 174 3.03 -8.95 -16.59
N ASN A 175 3.56 -9.53 -15.53
CA ASN A 175 5.01 -9.68 -15.32
C ASN A 175 5.67 -10.75 -16.22
N ASN A 176 4.87 -11.52 -16.99
CA ASN A 176 5.36 -12.51 -17.94
C ASN A 176 5.27 -11.99 -19.39
N THR A 177 4.20 -11.29 -19.75
CA THR A 177 3.92 -10.87 -21.12
C THR A 177 4.18 -9.40 -21.39
N GLY A 178 4.21 -8.54 -20.38
CA GLY A 178 4.34 -7.09 -20.52
C GLY A 178 3.11 -6.41 -21.09
N LYS A 179 1.96 -7.07 -21.04
CA LYS A 179 0.67 -6.49 -21.45
C LYS A 179 -0.10 -6.01 -20.23
N TRP A 180 -0.93 -5.01 -20.43
CA TRP A 180 -1.84 -4.54 -19.39
C TRP A 180 -3.03 -5.47 -19.25
N CYS A 181 -3.28 -5.91 -18.02
CA CYS A 181 -4.30 -6.87 -17.65
C CYS A 181 -5.50 -6.21 -16.98
N SER A 182 -6.60 -6.94 -16.91
CA SER A 182 -7.77 -6.65 -16.10
C SER A 182 -8.46 -7.98 -15.71
N THR A 183 -9.65 -7.89 -15.15
CA THR A 183 -10.49 -9.04 -14.77
C THR A 183 -11.91 -8.87 -15.30
N THR A 184 -12.59 -9.99 -15.53
CA THR A 184 -14.01 -10.01 -15.90
C THR A 184 -14.94 -9.57 -14.75
N TYR A 185 -14.40 -9.32 -13.57
CA TYR A 185 -15.17 -8.80 -12.42
C TYR A 185 -15.74 -7.40 -12.68
N TYR A 186 -14.93 -6.53 -13.29
CA TYR A 186 -15.37 -5.20 -13.67
C TYR A 186 -16.12 -5.22 -15.02
N ASN A 187 -16.30 -4.09 -15.66
CA ASN A 187 -16.91 -4.01 -16.98
C ASN A 187 -16.11 -4.82 -18.04
N GLU A 188 -16.67 -4.93 -19.24
CA GLU A 188 -15.95 -5.50 -20.38
C GLU A 188 -14.58 -4.85 -20.57
N PHE A 189 -13.60 -5.66 -20.99
CA PHE A 189 -12.24 -5.18 -21.24
C PHE A 189 -12.27 -4.06 -22.30
N PRO A 190 -11.74 -2.85 -21.99
CA PRO A 190 -11.90 -1.70 -22.85
C PRO A 190 -11.24 -1.93 -24.22
N TRP A 191 -11.96 -1.65 -25.30
CA TRP A 191 -11.45 -1.79 -26.67
C TRP A 191 -10.17 -0.97 -26.91
N TRP A 192 -10.08 0.23 -26.30
CA TRP A 192 -8.91 1.09 -26.41
C TRP A 192 -7.68 0.47 -25.72
N LEU A 193 -7.88 -0.30 -24.64
CA LEU A 193 -6.79 -0.99 -23.95
C LEU A 193 -6.32 -2.22 -24.74
N SER A 194 -7.23 -2.95 -25.42
CA SER A 194 -6.83 -3.98 -26.39
C SER A 194 -5.96 -3.37 -27.50
N GLN A 195 -6.38 -2.23 -28.06
CA GLN A 195 -5.60 -1.55 -29.09
C GLN A 195 -4.25 -1.04 -28.55
N TYR A 196 -4.21 -0.57 -27.30
CA TYR A 196 -2.97 -0.18 -26.62
C TYR A 196 -2.03 -1.39 -26.48
N ASN A 197 -2.57 -2.51 -26.00
CA ASN A 197 -1.82 -3.76 -25.87
C ASN A 197 -1.25 -4.28 -27.19
N ASP A 198 -1.93 -4.04 -28.28
CA ASP A 198 -1.48 -4.50 -29.62
C ASP A 198 -0.42 -3.59 -30.26
N ARG A 199 -0.22 -2.36 -29.75
CA ARG A 199 0.63 -1.38 -30.44
C ARG A 199 1.59 -0.59 -29.56
N LYS A 200 1.31 -0.45 -28.26
CA LYS A 200 1.99 0.51 -27.39
C LYS A 200 2.43 -0.07 -26.04
N SER A 201 2.05 -1.31 -25.70
CA SER A 201 2.40 -1.92 -24.43
C SER A 201 3.91 -2.14 -24.27
N PRO A 202 4.39 -2.32 -23.03
CA PRO A 202 5.81 -2.51 -22.75
C PRO A 202 6.52 -3.60 -23.56
N ASP A 203 5.82 -4.67 -23.96
CA ASP A 203 6.40 -5.75 -24.76
C ASP A 203 6.95 -5.28 -26.13
N TYR A 204 6.39 -4.20 -26.70
CA TYR A 204 6.91 -3.59 -27.93
C TYR A 204 8.14 -2.71 -27.69
N ARG A 205 8.26 -2.10 -26.53
CA ARG A 205 9.27 -1.08 -26.23
C ARG A 205 10.46 -1.59 -25.44
N ILE A 206 10.29 -2.67 -24.67
CA ILE A 206 11.30 -3.17 -23.72
C ILE A 206 12.66 -3.47 -24.35
N LYS A 207 12.68 -3.88 -25.64
CA LYS A 207 13.90 -4.14 -26.41
C LYS A 207 14.80 -2.91 -26.55
N ASP A 208 14.19 -1.71 -26.54
CA ASP A 208 14.89 -0.44 -26.71
C ASP A 208 15.14 0.25 -25.34
N MET A 209 14.62 -0.32 -24.24
CA MET A 209 14.81 0.24 -22.90
C MET A 209 16.19 -0.10 -22.35
N VAL A 210 17.01 0.93 -22.22
CA VAL A 210 18.32 0.84 -21.58
C VAL A 210 18.37 1.80 -20.41
N TRP A 211 18.55 1.27 -19.22
CA TRP A 211 18.68 2.08 -18.02
C TRP A 211 20.14 2.45 -17.79
N THR A 212 20.41 3.74 -17.88
CA THR A 212 21.67 4.40 -17.52
C THR A 212 21.34 5.55 -16.56
N PRO A 213 22.28 6.03 -15.76
CA PRO A 213 22.05 7.18 -14.89
C PRO A 213 21.47 8.38 -15.65
N ALA A 214 20.45 9.00 -15.09
CA ALA A 214 19.73 10.14 -15.68
C ALA A 214 20.50 11.46 -15.56
N LEU A 215 21.49 11.51 -14.66
CA LEU A 215 22.38 12.63 -14.38
C LEU A 215 23.85 12.21 -14.57
N PRO A 216 24.78 13.17 -14.69
CA PRO A 216 26.22 12.87 -14.68
C PRO A 216 26.62 12.10 -13.42
N PHE A 217 27.57 11.17 -13.54
CA PHE A 217 28.06 10.33 -12.42
C PHE A 217 28.44 11.14 -11.18
N THR A 218 29.07 12.31 -11.38
CA THR A 218 29.52 13.21 -10.31
C THR A 218 28.39 13.83 -9.46
N ASN A 219 27.14 13.73 -9.90
CA ASN A 219 26.00 14.24 -9.14
C ASN A 219 25.53 13.26 -8.06
N TYR A 220 25.82 11.96 -8.24
CA TYR A 220 25.40 10.93 -7.30
C TYR A 220 26.35 10.90 -6.10
N THR A 221 25.79 10.82 -4.91
CA THR A 221 26.51 10.81 -3.62
C THR A 221 26.25 9.49 -2.89
N PHE A 222 26.88 9.29 -1.73
CA PHE A 222 26.68 8.06 -0.92
C PHE A 222 26.96 6.76 -1.68
N LEU A 223 27.91 6.80 -2.63
CA LEU A 223 28.31 5.62 -3.37
C LEU A 223 29.37 4.84 -2.59
N PRO A 224 29.32 3.49 -2.61
CA PRO A 224 30.36 2.67 -2.02
C PRO A 224 31.70 2.85 -2.80
N GLU A 225 32.83 2.67 -2.13
CA GLU A 225 34.18 2.91 -2.70
C GLU A 225 34.46 2.12 -3.98
N TRP A 226 33.85 0.94 -4.12
CA TRP A 226 34.02 0.11 -5.31
C TRP A 226 33.24 0.62 -6.53
N ARG A 227 32.26 1.53 -6.34
CA ARG A 227 31.43 2.08 -7.42
C ARG A 227 32.11 3.29 -8.05
N ASN A 228 32.93 3.06 -9.06
CA ASN A 228 33.67 4.08 -9.78
C ASN A 228 33.21 4.31 -11.23
N GLU A 229 32.22 3.53 -11.69
CA GLU A 229 31.65 3.61 -13.03
C GLU A 229 30.10 3.67 -12.99
N PRO A 230 29.46 4.32 -13.99
CA PRO A 230 28.03 4.32 -14.13
C PRO A 230 27.51 2.93 -14.52
N PHE A 231 26.29 2.61 -14.07
CA PHE A 231 25.62 1.38 -14.47
C PHE A 231 24.99 1.47 -15.86
N LYS A 232 24.78 0.29 -16.48
CA LYS A 232 24.04 0.16 -17.72
C LYS A 232 23.30 -1.18 -17.75
N TYR A 233 21.97 -1.13 -17.72
CA TYR A 233 21.11 -2.30 -17.80
C TYR A 233 20.27 -2.27 -19.07
N LYS A 234 20.30 -3.34 -19.86
CA LYS A 234 19.32 -3.60 -20.91
C LYS A 234 18.18 -4.39 -20.28
N LEU A 235 16.95 -3.85 -20.26
CA LEU A 235 15.83 -4.54 -19.65
C LEU A 235 15.43 -5.81 -20.39
N ASP A 236 15.68 -5.89 -21.70
CA ASP A 236 15.48 -7.09 -22.53
C ASP A 236 16.66 -8.09 -22.49
N GLY A 237 17.72 -7.82 -21.70
CA GLY A 237 18.98 -8.59 -21.72
C GLY A 237 18.86 -10.07 -21.32
N GLU A 238 17.86 -10.42 -20.50
CA GLU A 238 17.53 -11.80 -20.12
C GLU A 238 16.05 -12.06 -20.43
N ARG A 239 15.79 -12.96 -21.37
CA ARG A 239 14.41 -13.22 -21.84
C ARG A 239 13.45 -13.68 -20.75
N ALA A 240 13.94 -14.46 -19.78
CA ALA A 240 13.10 -15.13 -18.79
C ALA A 240 12.52 -14.17 -17.75
N ASN A 241 12.95 -13.02 -17.43
CA ASN A 241 12.43 -12.18 -16.34
C ASN A 241 12.37 -10.68 -16.71
N LYS A 242 12.33 -10.36 -17.99
CA LYS A 242 12.44 -8.97 -18.47
C LYS A 242 11.35 -8.05 -17.91
N PHE A 243 10.11 -8.50 -17.82
CA PHE A 243 9.01 -7.68 -17.31
C PHE A 243 9.01 -7.58 -15.78
N ARG A 244 9.47 -8.60 -15.05
CA ARG A 244 9.72 -8.50 -13.59
C ARG A 244 10.78 -7.44 -13.30
N ARG A 245 11.85 -7.38 -14.10
CA ARG A 245 12.86 -6.32 -13.99
C ARG A 245 12.31 -4.94 -14.39
N LEU A 246 11.41 -4.87 -15.36
CA LEU A 246 10.74 -3.61 -15.71
C LEU A 246 9.91 -3.10 -14.52
N ILE A 247 9.12 -3.96 -13.88
CA ILE A 247 8.27 -3.60 -12.74
C ILE A 247 9.08 -3.05 -11.56
N THR A 248 10.27 -3.59 -11.32
CA THR A 248 11.17 -3.09 -10.25
C THR A 248 12.14 -2.00 -10.71
N SER A 249 12.00 -1.49 -11.93
CA SER A 249 12.77 -0.36 -12.45
C SER A 249 11.96 0.93 -12.46
N PRO A 250 12.59 2.12 -12.47
CA PRO A 250 11.85 3.38 -12.52
C PRO A 250 11.05 3.60 -13.81
N PHE A 251 11.30 2.84 -14.87
CA PHE A 251 10.54 2.91 -16.12
C PHE A 251 9.09 2.48 -15.97
N ILE A 252 8.76 1.67 -14.95
CA ILE A 252 7.37 1.27 -14.71
C ILE A 252 6.48 2.48 -14.40
N ASN A 253 7.02 3.51 -13.75
CA ASN A 253 6.28 4.72 -13.43
C ASN A 253 5.95 5.53 -14.70
N GLU A 254 6.86 5.51 -15.68
CA GLU A 254 6.62 6.09 -17.01
C GLU A 254 5.53 5.32 -17.76
N GLU A 255 5.52 3.98 -17.64
CA GLU A 255 4.49 3.13 -18.24
C GLU A 255 3.10 3.37 -17.63
N VAL A 256 3.01 3.56 -16.31
CA VAL A 256 1.76 3.96 -15.63
C VAL A 256 1.27 5.32 -16.17
N ASN A 257 2.17 6.29 -16.36
CA ASN A 257 1.81 7.60 -16.94
C ASN A 257 1.30 7.48 -18.37
N LEU A 258 1.94 6.67 -19.20
CA LEU A 258 1.53 6.47 -20.59
C LEU A 258 0.14 5.85 -20.69
N LEU A 259 -0.16 4.86 -19.85
CA LEU A 259 -1.50 4.29 -19.79
C LEU A 259 -2.52 5.27 -19.21
N THR A 260 -2.14 6.07 -18.22
CA THR A 260 -2.96 7.14 -17.66
C THR A 260 -3.32 8.18 -18.74
N GLU A 261 -2.37 8.57 -19.58
CA GLU A 261 -2.63 9.49 -20.70
C GLU A 261 -3.61 8.89 -21.70
N GLU A 262 -3.46 7.60 -22.03
CA GLU A 262 -4.42 6.91 -22.93
C GLU A 262 -5.82 6.85 -22.31
N LEU A 263 -5.95 6.52 -21.01
CA LEU A 263 -7.22 6.54 -20.28
C LEU A 263 -7.89 7.93 -20.33
N LEU A 264 -7.15 8.98 -20.03
CA LEU A 264 -7.64 10.36 -20.07
C LEU A 264 -8.06 10.82 -21.47
N ASN A 265 -7.46 10.25 -22.51
CA ASN A 265 -7.81 10.53 -23.89
C ASN A 265 -9.04 9.75 -24.38
N LYS A 266 -9.36 8.62 -23.75
CA LYS A 266 -10.40 7.67 -24.21
C LYS A 266 -11.61 7.58 -23.29
N SER A 267 -11.56 8.22 -22.13
CA SER A 267 -12.67 8.32 -21.17
C SER A 267 -13.06 9.76 -20.89
N THR A 268 -14.17 9.94 -20.21
CA THR A 268 -14.66 11.26 -19.78
C THR A 268 -14.27 11.59 -18.33
N ILE A 269 -13.34 10.82 -17.74
CA ILE A 269 -12.90 11.03 -16.37
C ILE A 269 -12.40 12.46 -16.12
N GLY A 270 -12.92 13.10 -15.09
CA GLY A 270 -12.59 14.48 -14.70
C GLY A 270 -13.18 15.58 -15.59
N GLN A 271 -14.08 15.26 -16.54
CA GLN A 271 -14.58 16.22 -17.51
C GLN A 271 -15.92 16.87 -17.11
N ASP A 272 -16.71 16.23 -16.27
CA ASP A 272 -17.99 16.77 -15.78
C ASP A 272 -17.89 17.31 -14.34
N ASP A 273 -19.03 17.63 -13.72
CA ASP A 273 -19.09 18.15 -12.36
C ASP A 273 -19.32 17.05 -11.30
N VAL A 274 -19.39 15.79 -11.73
CA VAL A 274 -19.47 14.65 -10.82
C VAL A 274 -18.06 14.26 -10.41
N PRO A 275 -17.77 14.10 -9.12
CA PRO A 275 -16.44 13.68 -8.70
C PRO A 275 -16.06 12.30 -9.26
N ASP A 276 -14.84 12.20 -9.77
CA ASP A 276 -14.23 10.96 -10.24
C ASP A 276 -13.01 10.59 -9.39
N LEU A 277 -12.60 9.33 -9.42
CA LEU A 277 -11.41 8.84 -8.71
C LEU A 277 -10.48 8.11 -9.68
N LEU A 278 -9.22 8.54 -9.72
CA LEU A 278 -8.14 7.87 -10.41
C LEU A 278 -7.10 7.38 -9.39
N SER A 279 -7.03 6.08 -9.21
CA SER A 279 -6.05 5.42 -8.34
C SER A 279 -4.82 5.03 -9.14
N LEU A 280 -3.67 5.57 -8.77
CA LEU A 280 -2.38 5.26 -9.39
C LEU A 280 -1.42 4.68 -8.36
N THR A 281 -0.66 3.67 -8.77
CA THR A 281 0.44 3.16 -7.97
C THR A 281 1.74 3.27 -8.76
N TYR A 282 2.78 3.82 -8.12
CA TYR A 282 4.16 3.83 -8.61
C TYR A 282 5.02 2.88 -7.79
N TYR A 283 6.24 2.66 -8.24
CA TYR A 283 7.24 1.87 -7.54
C TYR A 283 8.51 2.68 -7.31
N ALA A 284 9.05 2.64 -6.08
CA ALA A 284 10.27 3.33 -5.67
C ALA A 284 11.25 2.42 -4.90
N GLY A 285 10.99 1.11 -4.90
CA GLY A 285 11.83 0.13 -4.21
C GLY A 285 13.14 -0.19 -4.93
N ASN A 286 13.87 -1.12 -4.36
CA ASN A 286 15.16 -1.55 -4.88
C ASN A 286 15.01 -2.32 -6.20
N TYR A 287 15.88 -1.99 -7.17
CA TYR A 287 15.89 -2.70 -8.45
C TYR A 287 16.17 -4.19 -8.26
N ASN A 288 15.25 -5.00 -8.77
CA ASN A 288 15.33 -6.45 -8.69
C ASN A 288 15.55 -6.96 -7.25
N HIS A 289 15.00 -6.23 -6.25
CA HIS A 289 15.08 -6.52 -4.80
C HIS A 289 16.52 -6.69 -4.27
N ARG A 290 17.50 -6.05 -4.93
CA ARG A 290 18.90 -6.08 -4.50
C ARG A 290 19.15 -5.10 -3.36
N SER A 291 20.18 -5.34 -2.57
CA SER A 291 20.51 -4.47 -1.44
C SER A 291 20.89 -3.05 -1.89
N THR A 292 20.65 -2.05 -1.04
CA THR A 292 21.05 -0.66 -1.31
C THR A 292 22.56 -0.51 -1.47
N GLN A 293 23.37 -1.33 -0.80
CA GLN A 293 24.82 -1.32 -0.99
C GLN A 293 25.22 -1.71 -2.41
N GLU A 294 24.54 -2.71 -2.99
CA GLU A 294 24.80 -3.14 -4.37
C GLU A 294 24.26 -2.17 -5.41
N CYS A 295 23.17 -1.49 -5.11
CA CYS A 295 22.40 -0.64 -6.02
C CYS A 295 22.30 0.82 -5.58
N ALA A 296 23.34 1.36 -4.88
CA ALA A 296 23.30 2.71 -4.31
C ALA A 296 23.07 3.82 -5.35
N MET A 297 23.65 3.70 -6.55
CA MET A 297 23.44 4.66 -7.62
C MET A 297 22.08 4.46 -8.28
N GLU A 298 21.68 3.22 -8.50
CA GLU A 298 20.39 2.84 -9.07
C GLU A 298 19.24 3.35 -8.21
N MET A 299 19.38 3.27 -6.89
CA MET A 299 18.40 3.81 -5.96
C MET A 299 18.26 5.34 -6.10
N GLN A 300 19.36 6.07 -6.12
CA GLN A 300 19.32 7.52 -6.34
C GLN A 300 18.71 7.87 -7.71
N ASP A 301 19.07 7.13 -8.77
CA ASP A 301 18.52 7.34 -10.11
C ASP A 301 17.02 7.00 -10.17
N THR A 302 16.58 6.01 -9.41
CA THR A 302 15.16 5.70 -9.25
C THR A 302 14.40 6.91 -8.72
N TYR A 303 14.91 7.59 -7.71
CA TYR A 303 14.29 8.79 -7.15
C TYR A 303 14.36 10.00 -8.10
N VAL A 304 15.43 10.17 -8.87
CA VAL A 304 15.52 11.19 -9.93
C VAL A 304 14.46 10.98 -11.00
N ARG A 305 14.27 9.72 -11.44
CA ARG A 305 13.25 9.38 -12.44
C ARG A 305 11.84 9.43 -11.87
N LEU A 306 11.66 9.04 -10.62
CA LEU A 306 10.38 9.19 -9.90
C LEU A 306 9.95 10.66 -9.84
N ASP A 307 10.89 11.57 -9.50
CA ASP A 307 10.63 13.02 -9.52
C ASP A 307 10.16 13.50 -10.91
N ARG A 308 10.80 13.01 -11.99
CA ARG A 308 10.38 13.33 -13.37
C ARG A 308 9.03 12.73 -13.72
N SER A 309 8.73 11.51 -13.28
CA SER A 309 7.44 10.84 -13.51
C SER A 309 6.31 11.57 -12.81
N ILE A 310 6.54 12.02 -11.57
CA ILE A 310 5.59 12.85 -10.82
C ILE A 310 5.38 14.19 -11.53
N ALA A 311 6.44 14.87 -11.96
CA ALA A 311 6.33 16.12 -12.71
C ALA A 311 5.49 15.95 -13.98
N SER A 312 5.75 14.88 -14.74
CA SER A 312 5.01 14.56 -15.97
C SER A 312 3.53 14.26 -15.70
N LEU A 313 3.22 13.53 -14.60
CA LEU A 313 1.84 13.27 -14.18
C LEU A 313 1.10 14.56 -13.82
N LEU A 314 1.72 15.44 -13.02
CA LEU A 314 1.14 16.72 -12.64
C LEU A 314 0.84 17.58 -13.89
N GLU A 315 1.78 17.69 -14.83
CA GLU A 315 1.60 18.42 -16.10
C GLU A 315 0.51 17.78 -16.99
N LEU A 316 0.43 16.46 -17.04
CA LEU A 316 -0.61 15.75 -17.80
C LEU A 316 -2.01 16.07 -17.26
N ILE A 317 -2.21 15.93 -15.96
CA ILE A 317 -3.51 16.17 -15.31
C ILE A 317 -3.86 17.67 -15.39
N GLU A 318 -2.90 18.57 -15.17
CA GLU A 318 -3.11 20.02 -15.30
C GLU A 318 -3.58 20.41 -16.71
N ARG A 319 -2.98 19.81 -17.75
CA ARG A 319 -3.37 20.03 -19.14
C ARG A 319 -4.77 19.48 -19.48
N LYS A 320 -5.16 18.34 -18.86
CA LYS A 320 -6.40 17.63 -19.20
C LYS A 320 -7.61 18.08 -18.40
N VAL A 321 -7.44 18.36 -17.13
CA VAL A 321 -8.53 18.63 -16.18
C VAL A 321 -8.41 20.04 -15.58
N GLY A 322 -7.18 20.53 -15.43
CA GLY A 322 -6.88 21.79 -14.72
C GLY A 322 -6.71 21.58 -13.22
N LEU A 323 -5.59 22.05 -12.67
CA LEU A 323 -5.20 21.78 -11.28
C LEU A 323 -6.21 22.26 -10.23
N HIS A 324 -6.98 23.31 -10.53
CA HIS A 324 -8.02 23.85 -9.66
C HIS A 324 -9.23 22.92 -9.49
N ASN A 325 -9.43 21.99 -10.44
CA ASN A 325 -10.49 20.98 -10.42
C ASN A 325 -10.03 19.64 -9.84
N VAL A 326 -8.76 19.53 -9.47
CA VAL A 326 -8.15 18.25 -9.06
C VAL A 326 -7.66 18.33 -7.62
N LEU A 327 -7.85 17.25 -6.86
CA LEU A 327 -7.12 16.99 -5.64
C LEU A 327 -6.16 15.82 -5.88
N PHE A 328 -4.87 16.05 -5.70
CA PHE A 328 -3.88 15.00 -5.58
C PHE A 328 -3.71 14.58 -4.12
N CYS A 329 -3.72 13.28 -3.88
CA CYS A 329 -3.37 12.66 -2.60
C CYS A 329 -2.20 11.70 -2.84
N ILE A 330 -1.01 12.06 -2.39
CA ILE A 330 0.23 11.30 -2.63
C ILE A 330 0.74 10.75 -1.32
N THR A 331 0.97 9.44 -1.26
CA THR A 331 1.46 8.75 -0.06
C THR A 331 2.32 7.53 -0.42
N SER A 332 2.80 6.81 0.58
CA SER A 332 3.60 5.58 0.45
C SER A 332 2.91 4.39 1.09
N THR A 333 3.37 3.18 0.76
CA THR A 333 2.97 1.94 1.42
C THR A 333 3.61 1.71 2.79
N GLY A 334 4.53 2.58 3.22
CA GLY A 334 5.09 2.55 4.59
C GLY A 334 6.04 1.38 4.89
N TYR A 335 6.46 0.63 3.88
CA TYR A 335 7.46 -0.41 4.00
C TYR A 335 8.52 -0.29 2.89
N ALA A 336 9.62 -1.01 3.01
CA ALA A 336 10.62 -1.20 1.96
C ALA A 336 11.21 -2.60 2.10
N ASP A 337 11.83 -3.08 1.03
CA ASP A 337 12.54 -4.36 1.06
C ASP A 337 13.52 -4.40 2.25
N PRO A 338 13.50 -5.48 3.04
CA PRO A 338 14.41 -5.60 4.18
C PRO A 338 15.84 -5.75 3.68
N GLU A 339 16.75 -4.98 4.27
CA GLU A 339 18.18 -5.08 4.00
C GLU A 339 18.90 -5.69 5.20
N ALA A 340 19.83 -6.58 4.95
CA ALA A 340 20.71 -7.07 5.99
C ALA A 340 21.50 -5.89 6.58
N ALA A 341 21.37 -5.66 7.88
CA ALA A 341 22.30 -4.79 8.58
C ALA A 341 23.69 -5.44 8.54
N ASP A 342 24.76 -4.63 8.41
CA ASP A 342 26.11 -5.16 8.61
C ASP A 342 26.31 -5.44 10.12
N PRO A 343 26.31 -6.72 10.54
CA PRO A 343 26.43 -7.08 11.97
C PRO A 343 27.74 -6.59 12.58
N GLY A 344 28.78 -6.47 11.74
CA GLY A 344 30.10 -6.00 12.16
C GLY A 344 30.11 -4.53 12.56
N VAL A 345 29.27 -3.70 11.92
CA VAL A 345 29.19 -2.25 12.19
C VAL A 345 28.35 -1.95 13.42
N TYR A 346 27.20 -2.62 13.56
CA TYR A 346 26.21 -2.24 14.58
C TYR A 346 26.15 -3.18 15.79
N ARG A 347 26.87 -4.32 15.79
CA ARG A 347 26.83 -5.36 16.84
C ARG A 347 25.41 -5.78 17.22
N ILE A 348 24.51 -5.82 16.23
CA ILE A 348 23.15 -6.30 16.41
C ILE A 348 23.21 -7.84 16.46
N PRO A 349 22.60 -8.50 17.46
CA PRO A 349 22.50 -9.94 17.45
C PRO A 349 21.78 -10.39 16.18
N ASP A 350 22.41 -11.31 15.45
CA ASP A 350 21.87 -11.89 14.24
C ASP A 350 21.71 -13.41 14.38
N GLY A 351 20.95 -14.00 13.51
CA GLY A 351 20.73 -15.45 13.47
C GLY A 351 19.73 -15.84 12.40
N GLU A 352 19.56 -17.13 12.24
CA GLU A 352 18.58 -17.70 11.31
C GLU A 352 17.41 -18.29 12.10
N PHE A 353 16.19 -17.90 11.73
CA PHE A 353 14.95 -18.42 12.30
C PHE A 353 14.23 -19.34 11.32
N TYR A 354 13.91 -20.55 11.77
CA TYR A 354 13.26 -21.60 10.97
C TYR A 354 11.89 -21.92 11.56
N LEU A 355 10.82 -21.40 10.96
CA LEU A 355 9.44 -21.60 11.43
C LEU A 355 9.03 -23.09 11.42
N ASN A 356 9.43 -23.84 10.41
CA ASN A 356 9.16 -25.28 10.29
C ASN A 356 9.71 -26.09 11.47
N ARG A 357 10.92 -25.75 11.95
CA ARG A 357 11.53 -26.41 13.12
C ARG A 357 10.75 -26.09 14.38
N CYS A 358 10.34 -24.83 14.56
CA CYS A 358 9.51 -24.40 15.68
C CYS A 358 8.15 -25.13 15.68
N ALA A 359 7.50 -25.23 14.53
CA ALA A 359 6.23 -25.94 14.36
C ALA A 359 6.34 -27.43 14.68
N ALA A 360 7.40 -28.09 14.19
CA ALA A 360 7.64 -29.51 14.47
C ALA A 360 7.91 -29.78 15.95
N LEU A 361 8.75 -28.96 16.60
CA LEU A 361 9.06 -29.11 18.02
C LEU A 361 7.85 -28.78 18.91
N LEU A 362 7.04 -27.78 18.54
CA LEU A 362 5.78 -27.50 19.21
C LEU A 362 4.83 -28.68 19.14
N ASN A 363 4.69 -29.30 17.95
CA ASN A 363 3.83 -30.49 17.82
C ASN A 363 4.31 -31.65 18.74
N MET A 364 5.61 -31.92 18.82
CA MET A 364 6.17 -32.90 19.72
C MET A 364 5.90 -32.56 21.20
N TYR A 365 6.05 -31.31 21.59
CA TYR A 365 5.74 -30.84 22.94
C TYR A 365 4.27 -31.07 23.32
N LEU A 366 3.36 -30.72 22.41
CA LEU A 366 1.93 -30.93 22.64
C LEU A 366 1.55 -32.42 22.64
N MET A 367 2.19 -33.27 21.82
CA MET A 367 2.01 -34.71 21.88
C MET A 367 2.47 -35.31 23.23
N ALA A 368 3.58 -34.82 23.76
CA ALA A 368 4.05 -35.24 25.08
C ALA A 368 3.11 -34.81 26.20
N SER A 369 2.47 -33.66 26.06
CA SER A 369 1.58 -33.09 27.09
C SER A 369 0.16 -33.67 27.03
N TYR A 370 -0.37 -33.94 25.83
CA TYR A 370 -1.81 -34.24 25.61
C TYR A 370 -2.05 -35.57 24.86
N GLY A 371 -0.97 -36.34 24.63
CA GLY A 371 -1.03 -37.65 23.92
C GLY A 371 -0.95 -37.50 22.40
N GLU A 372 -0.82 -38.63 21.71
CA GLU A 372 -0.61 -38.71 20.27
C GLU A 372 -1.61 -37.88 19.45
N GLY A 373 -1.10 -37.19 18.42
CA GLY A 373 -1.90 -36.42 17.47
C GLY A 373 -1.11 -35.30 16.80
N GLN A 374 -1.61 -34.81 15.68
CA GLN A 374 -1.05 -33.68 14.99
C GLN A 374 -1.76 -32.39 15.42
N TYR A 375 -1.24 -31.71 16.43
CA TYR A 375 -1.79 -30.50 17.01
C TYR A 375 -1.48 -29.25 16.19
N VAL A 376 -0.33 -29.22 15.52
CA VAL A 376 0.03 -28.16 14.56
C VAL A 376 -0.43 -28.62 13.18
N GLU A 377 -1.46 -27.99 12.65
CA GLU A 377 -2.05 -28.33 11.35
C GLU A 377 -1.24 -27.75 10.19
N ALA A 378 -0.81 -26.47 10.34
CA ALA A 378 0.00 -25.78 9.35
C ALA A 378 0.80 -24.64 9.98
N TYR A 379 1.71 -24.08 9.19
CA TYR A 379 2.44 -22.84 9.52
C TYR A 379 2.68 -22.04 8.23
N TYR A 380 2.65 -20.72 8.34
CA TYR A 380 2.87 -19.81 7.21
C TYR A 380 3.24 -18.41 7.73
N ASP A 381 4.25 -17.77 7.16
CA ASP A 381 4.69 -16.39 7.44
C ASP A 381 4.62 -15.99 8.92
N GLN A 382 5.43 -16.59 9.79
CA GLN A 382 5.50 -16.34 11.24
C GLN A 382 4.21 -16.70 12.02
N GLN A 383 3.31 -17.45 11.42
CA GLN A 383 2.08 -17.87 12.04
C GLN A 383 1.99 -19.40 12.12
N ILE A 384 1.39 -19.91 13.20
CA ILE A 384 1.10 -21.31 13.39
C ILE A 384 -0.41 -21.49 13.52
N TYR A 385 -0.93 -22.48 12.82
CA TYR A 385 -2.34 -22.88 12.79
C TYR A 385 -2.48 -24.21 13.54
N LEU A 386 -3.33 -24.22 14.58
CA LEU A 386 -3.59 -25.40 15.39
C LEU A 386 -4.73 -26.24 14.81
N ASN A 387 -4.69 -27.55 15.05
CA ASN A 387 -5.73 -28.46 14.63
C ASN A 387 -6.93 -28.42 15.57
N HIS A 388 -7.85 -27.49 15.32
CA HIS A 388 -9.04 -27.28 16.15
C HIS A 388 -9.90 -28.56 16.26
N LYS A 389 -10.03 -29.34 15.17
CA LYS A 389 -10.80 -30.59 15.17
C LYS A 389 -10.21 -31.63 16.12
N LEU A 390 -8.90 -31.80 16.13
CA LEU A 390 -8.22 -32.72 17.05
C LEU A 390 -8.40 -32.27 18.49
N ILE A 391 -8.22 -30.98 18.75
CA ILE A 391 -8.33 -30.37 20.09
C ILE A 391 -9.75 -30.57 20.63
N GLU A 392 -10.78 -30.29 19.82
CA GLU A 392 -12.18 -30.50 20.17
C GLU A 392 -12.50 -31.97 20.41
N ASN A 393 -12.08 -32.89 19.52
CA ASN A 393 -12.31 -34.34 19.66
C ASN A 393 -11.70 -34.91 20.95
N LYS A 394 -10.57 -34.35 21.38
CA LYS A 394 -9.93 -34.72 22.65
C LYS A 394 -10.51 -33.99 23.87
N GLN A 395 -11.51 -33.15 23.69
CA GLN A 395 -12.14 -32.34 24.75
C GLN A 395 -11.13 -31.43 25.49
N LEU A 396 -10.12 -30.93 24.77
CA LEU A 396 -9.09 -30.04 25.30
C LEU A 396 -9.50 -28.58 25.12
N SER A 397 -9.00 -27.70 25.98
CA SER A 397 -9.20 -26.27 25.88
C SER A 397 -8.25 -25.66 24.83
N LEU A 398 -8.80 -25.09 23.75
CA LEU A 398 -8.02 -24.38 22.74
C LEU A 398 -7.21 -23.23 23.36
N THR A 399 -7.82 -22.49 24.26
CA THR A 399 -7.17 -21.37 24.97
C THR A 399 -5.94 -21.86 25.76
N GLU A 400 -6.09 -22.95 26.52
CA GLU A 400 -4.97 -23.51 27.30
C GLU A 400 -3.83 -23.99 26.38
N ILE A 401 -4.18 -24.63 25.25
CA ILE A 401 -3.17 -25.05 24.26
C ILE A 401 -2.48 -23.86 23.61
N GLN A 402 -3.21 -22.81 23.26
CA GLN A 402 -2.63 -21.58 22.71
C GLN A 402 -1.67 -20.92 23.71
N GLU A 403 -2.03 -20.81 24.99
CA GLU A 403 -1.18 -20.22 26.02
C GLU A 403 0.09 -21.05 26.26
N LYS A 404 -0.03 -22.36 26.43
CA LYS A 404 1.14 -23.25 26.59
C LYS A 404 2.04 -23.28 25.35
N SER A 405 1.45 -23.19 24.18
CA SER A 405 2.21 -23.09 22.92
C SER A 405 3.00 -21.79 22.85
N ALA A 406 2.41 -20.66 23.25
CA ALA A 406 3.10 -19.38 23.31
C ALA A 406 4.25 -19.40 24.34
N GLU A 407 4.03 -19.93 25.53
CA GLU A 407 5.06 -20.11 26.57
C GLU A 407 6.21 -21.01 26.11
N PHE A 408 5.94 -22.03 25.30
CA PHE A 408 6.95 -22.92 24.74
C PHE A 408 7.75 -22.21 23.62
N LEU A 409 7.08 -21.54 22.70
CA LEU A 409 7.71 -20.93 21.54
C LEU A 409 8.55 -19.69 21.87
N VAL A 410 8.22 -18.92 22.92
CA VAL A 410 9.01 -17.76 23.33
C VAL A 410 10.43 -18.13 23.81
N GLN A 411 10.68 -19.41 24.11
CA GLN A 411 11.98 -19.91 24.54
C GLN A 411 12.96 -20.16 23.38
N PHE A 412 12.49 -20.07 22.13
CA PHE A 412 13.33 -20.28 20.96
C PHE A 412 14.22 -19.07 20.69
N SER A 413 15.45 -19.34 20.29
CA SER A 413 16.37 -18.29 19.87
C SER A 413 15.79 -17.51 18.70
N GLY A 414 15.86 -16.18 18.78
CA GLY A 414 15.32 -15.27 17.76
C GLY A 414 13.86 -14.88 17.96
N VAL A 415 13.12 -15.54 18.84
CA VAL A 415 11.74 -15.16 19.18
C VAL A 415 11.76 -14.03 20.20
N SER A 416 11.10 -12.94 19.89
CA SER A 416 10.90 -11.77 20.78
C SER A 416 9.66 -11.97 21.66
N GLU A 417 8.54 -12.32 21.04
CA GLU A 417 7.25 -12.48 21.69
C GLU A 417 6.38 -13.46 20.88
N VAL A 418 5.41 -14.09 21.52
CA VAL A 418 4.40 -14.92 20.86
C VAL A 418 3.02 -14.48 21.32
N TYR A 419 2.17 -14.16 20.38
CA TYR A 419 0.80 -13.74 20.65
C TYR A 419 -0.17 -14.85 20.28
N SER A 420 -0.91 -15.35 21.25
CA SER A 420 -2.03 -16.25 20.98
C SER A 420 -3.25 -15.47 20.47
N ALA A 421 -4.06 -16.10 19.62
CA ALA A 421 -5.33 -15.53 19.16
C ALA A 421 -6.23 -15.12 20.33
N HIS A 422 -6.28 -15.92 21.40
CA HIS A 422 -7.01 -15.61 22.63
C HIS A 422 -6.50 -14.32 23.28
N ARG A 423 -5.18 -14.16 23.46
CA ARG A 423 -4.56 -12.96 24.04
C ARG A 423 -4.86 -11.71 23.18
N LEU A 424 -4.81 -11.84 21.86
CA LEU A 424 -5.11 -10.73 20.95
C LEU A 424 -6.58 -10.32 21.01
N LEU A 425 -7.51 -11.25 21.09
CA LEU A 425 -8.94 -10.96 21.08
C LEU A 425 -9.48 -10.49 22.45
N LEU A 426 -9.00 -11.08 23.54
CA LEU A 426 -9.60 -10.94 24.88
C LEU A 426 -8.62 -10.46 25.97
N GLY A 427 -7.32 -10.41 25.67
CA GLY A 427 -6.30 -10.01 26.64
C GLY A 427 -6.30 -8.50 26.97
N PRO A 428 -5.49 -8.05 27.93
CA PRO A 428 -5.39 -6.64 28.31
C PRO A 428 -4.86 -5.79 27.16
N TRP A 429 -5.21 -4.51 27.17
CA TRP A 429 -4.78 -3.53 26.19
C TRP A 429 -3.40 -2.95 26.51
N SER A 430 -2.58 -2.77 25.49
CA SER A 430 -1.40 -1.90 25.49
C SER A 430 -1.21 -1.33 24.07
N PRO A 431 -0.50 -0.22 23.86
CA PRO A 431 -0.27 0.34 22.53
C PRO A 431 0.37 -0.64 21.53
N GLN A 432 1.30 -1.47 21.98
CA GLN A 432 1.92 -2.49 21.15
C GLN A 432 0.93 -3.60 20.76
N ILE A 433 0.16 -4.11 21.73
CA ILE A 433 -0.87 -5.12 21.48
C ILE A 433 -1.95 -4.59 20.57
N GLU A 434 -2.31 -3.30 20.66
CA GLU A 434 -3.29 -2.69 19.76
C GLU A 434 -2.83 -2.76 18.29
N ARG A 435 -1.58 -2.41 18.01
CA ARG A 435 -1.05 -2.50 16.64
C ARG A 435 -1.07 -3.92 16.10
N ILE A 436 -0.73 -4.91 16.93
CA ILE A 436 -0.76 -6.33 16.53
C ILE A 436 -2.20 -6.81 16.35
N ARG A 437 -3.14 -6.40 17.23
CA ARG A 437 -4.58 -6.65 17.05
C ARG A 437 -5.11 -6.10 15.74
N ASN A 438 -4.67 -4.93 15.35
CA ASN A 438 -5.04 -4.29 14.10
C ASN A 438 -4.55 -5.05 12.85
N SER A 439 -3.46 -5.82 12.97
CA SER A 439 -2.99 -6.74 11.93
C SER A 439 -3.73 -8.09 11.94
N PHE A 440 -4.33 -8.47 13.07
CA PHE A 440 -4.88 -9.80 13.29
C PHE A 440 -6.33 -9.90 12.84
N HIS A 441 -6.62 -10.80 11.90
CA HIS A 441 -7.99 -11.12 11.49
C HIS A 441 -8.36 -12.53 11.93
N ARG A 442 -9.38 -12.64 12.79
CA ARG A 442 -9.80 -13.87 13.48
C ARG A 442 -10.05 -15.10 12.61
N LYS A 443 -10.31 -14.94 11.31
CA LYS A 443 -10.60 -16.02 10.36
C LYS A 443 -9.47 -16.30 9.37
N ARG A 444 -8.45 -15.43 9.31
CA ARG A 444 -7.37 -15.52 8.32
C ARG A 444 -6.01 -15.67 8.96
N SER A 445 -5.82 -15.06 10.13
CA SER A 445 -4.58 -15.21 10.89
C SER A 445 -4.53 -16.54 11.64
N GLY A 446 -3.31 -17.02 11.89
CA GLY A 446 -3.06 -18.24 12.65
C GLY A 446 -3.42 -18.12 14.15
N ASP A 447 -3.41 -19.23 14.85
CA ASP A 447 -3.65 -19.28 16.30
C ASP A 447 -2.53 -18.63 17.12
N LEU A 448 -1.31 -18.65 16.58
CA LEU A 448 -0.11 -18.09 17.21
C LEU A 448 0.62 -17.23 16.20
N LEU A 449 0.92 -15.98 16.58
CA LEU A 449 1.76 -15.05 15.84
C LEU A 449 3.10 -14.94 16.55
N ILE A 450 4.18 -15.16 15.82
CA ILE A 450 5.55 -15.16 16.35
C ILE A 450 6.24 -13.88 15.93
N GLU A 451 6.61 -13.05 16.89
CA GLU A 451 7.43 -11.87 16.67
C GLU A 451 8.90 -12.25 16.77
N ILE A 452 9.66 -11.97 15.73
CA ILE A 452 11.08 -12.31 15.64
C ILE A 452 11.92 -11.07 15.97
N LEU A 453 13.03 -11.30 16.67
CA LEU A 453 13.99 -10.24 17.02
C LEU A 453 14.55 -9.56 15.78
N PRO A 454 14.74 -8.24 15.82
CA PRO A 454 15.39 -7.50 14.74
C PRO A 454 16.79 -8.03 14.45
N GLY A 455 17.18 -7.98 13.18
CA GLY A 455 18.48 -8.49 12.72
C GLY A 455 18.48 -9.98 12.42
N TRP A 456 17.48 -10.74 12.88
CA TRP A 456 17.34 -12.15 12.53
C TRP A 456 16.79 -12.32 11.12
N THR A 457 17.23 -13.36 10.44
CA THR A 457 16.76 -13.73 9.10
C THR A 457 15.76 -14.85 9.18
N ILE A 458 14.55 -14.62 8.68
CA ILE A 458 13.52 -15.65 8.53
C ILE A 458 13.88 -16.49 7.31
N MET A 459 14.13 -17.78 7.55
CA MET A 459 14.50 -18.74 6.52
C MET A 459 13.27 -19.50 6.03
N GLN A 460 13.07 -19.52 4.72
CA GLN A 460 12.01 -20.30 4.07
C GLN A 460 12.61 -21.54 3.41
N GLU A 461 12.06 -22.72 3.71
CA GLU A 461 12.66 -24.02 3.34
C GLU A 461 12.85 -24.26 1.83
N ASN A 462 12.08 -23.62 0.98
CA ASN A 462 12.09 -23.86 -0.47
C ASN A 462 12.20 -22.57 -1.28
N SER A 463 12.62 -21.48 -0.67
CA SER A 463 12.75 -20.17 -1.30
C SER A 463 14.14 -19.57 -1.03
N THR A 464 14.64 -18.83 -2.00
CA THR A 464 15.79 -17.94 -1.83
C THR A 464 15.41 -16.61 -1.19
N ASP A 465 14.12 -16.39 -0.94
CA ASP A 465 13.58 -15.13 -0.44
C ASP A 465 13.63 -15.09 1.10
N ASN A 466 14.83 -15.05 1.62
CA ASN A 466 15.05 -14.88 3.05
C ASN A 466 14.81 -13.42 3.44
N ARG A 467 14.07 -13.22 4.55
CA ARG A 467 13.68 -11.87 4.99
C ARG A 467 14.34 -11.52 6.32
N VAL A 468 15.11 -10.45 6.35
CA VAL A 468 15.66 -9.88 7.59
C VAL A 468 14.58 -9.09 8.32
N VAL A 469 14.44 -9.32 9.62
CA VAL A 469 13.45 -8.63 10.45
C VAL A 469 13.95 -7.23 10.85
N ARG A 470 13.11 -6.21 10.67
CA ARG A 470 13.36 -4.83 11.07
C ARG A 470 12.49 -4.40 12.24
N THR A 471 12.98 -3.46 13.03
CA THR A 471 12.23 -2.88 14.17
C THR A 471 11.40 -1.66 13.82
N ALA A 472 11.78 -0.92 12.79
CA ALA A 472 11.20 0.38 12.52
C ALA A 472 10.31 0.35 11.29
N ASP A 473 9.05 0.75 11.46
CA ASP A 473 8.20 1.12 10.35
C ASP A 473 8.79 2.33 9.63
N ILE A 474 8.61 2.39 8.33
CA ILE A 474 9.01 3.55 7.53
C ILE A 474 7.83 4.50 7.51
N PRO A 475 7.93 5.70 8.11
CA PRO A 475 6.85 6.66 8.04
C PRO A 475 6.60 7.06 6.58
N ALA A 476 5.32 7.04 6.19
CA ALA A 476 4.91 7.49 4.87
C ALA A 476 4.74 9.02 4.86
N PRO A 477 5.10 9.73 3.77
CA PRO A 477 4.65 11.09 3.58
C PRO A 477 3.18 11.08 3.17
N LEU A 478 2.40 12.09 3.56
CA LEU A 478 1.11 12.38 2.94
C LEU A 478 1.15 13.80 2.39
N ILE A 479 0.90 13.95 1.11
CA ILE A 479 0.91 15.25 0.42
C ILE A 479 -0.43 15.44 -0.28
N LEU A 480 -1.14 16.52 0.07
CA LEU A 480 -2.37 16.92 -0.57
C LEU A 480 -2.08 18.18 -1.41
N LEU A 481 -2.37 18.13 -2.72
CA LEU A 481 -2.14 19.24 -3.64
C LEU A 481 -3.38 19.53 -4.49
N GLY A 482 -3.77 20.77 -4.61
CA GLY A 482 -4.97 21.17 -5.35
C GLY A 482 -6.22 21.19 -4.48
N GLY A 483 -7.41 21.24 -5.09
CA GLY A 483 -8.68 21.21 -4.35
C GLY A 483 -8.87 22.35 -3.34
N GLY A 484 -8.15 23.47 -3.48
CA GLY A 484 -8.20 24.59 -2.51
C GLY A 484 -7.34 24.40 -1.26
N MET A 485 -6.52 23.34 -1.20
CA MET A 485 -5.58 23.10 -0.10
C MET A 485 -4.55 24.22 0.00
N LYS A 486 -4.27 24.68 1.21
CA LYS A 486 -3.20 25.66 1.47
C LYS A 486 -1.88 24.93 1.67
N ALA A 487 -0.82 25.50 1.11
CA ALA A 487 0.54 24.99 1.34
C ALA A 487 0.91 25.12 2.83
N GLU A 488 1.23 23.98 3.44
CA GLU A 488 1.59 23.88 4.85
C GLU A 488 2.41 22.62 5.09
N THR A 489 3.36 22.68 6.01
CA THR A 489 4.10 21.48 6.45
C THR A 489 3.77 21.14 7.90
N ILE A 490 3.19 19.98 8.10
CA ILE A 490 2.75 19.45 9.40
C ILE A 490 3.72 18.37 9.84
N ARG A 491 4.27 18.51 11.05
CA ARG A 491 5.26 17.58 11.63
C ARG A 491 4.65 16.61 12.64
N THR A 492 3.44 16.89 13.11
CA THR A 492 2.73 15.99 14.02
C THR A 492 2.37 14.71 13.26
N PRO A 493 2.72 13.53 13.80
CA PRO A 493 2.34 12.26 13.21
C PRO A 493 0.82 12.14 13.04
N ILE A 494 0.41 11.54 11.95
CA ILE A 494 -0.99 11.22 11.64
C ILE A 494 -1.12 9.72 11.35
N SER A 495 -2.32 9.19 11.53
CA SER A 495 -2.61 7.81 11.13
C SER A 495 -3.09 7.75 9.68
N ILE A 496 -2.61 6.74 8.93
CA ILE A 496 -2.88 6.57 7.51
C ILE A 496 -4.36 6.28 7.21
N ASP A 497 -5.08 5.67 8.14
CA ASP A 497 -6.51 5.38 8.04
C ASP A 497 -7.40 6.64 7.98
N ARG A 498 -6.82 7.81 8.25
CA ARG A 498 -7.49 9.11 8.06
C ARG A 498 -7.56 9.56 6.60
N ILE A 499 -6.85 8.91 5.66
CA ILE A 499 -6.84 9.31 4.24
C ILE A 499 -8.22 9.12 3.61
N ALA A 500 -8.81 7.93 3.68
CA ALA A 500 -10.11 7.68 3.07
C ALA A 500 -11.22 8.61 3.59
N PRO A 501 -11.40 8.82 4.91
CA PRO A 501 -12.38 9.79 5.40
C PRO A 501 -12.05 11.24 5.02
N THR A 502 -10.77 11.60 4.85
CA THR A 502 -10.38 12.93 4.36
C THR A 502 -10.80 13.13 2.90
N LEU A 503 -10.52 12.17 2.03
CA LEU A 503 -10.97 12.19 0.64
C LEU A 503 -12.49 12.21 0.54
N ALA A 504 -13.19 11.44 1.38
CA ALA A 504 -14.64 11.46 1.46
C ALA A 504 -15.18 12.85 1.81
N SER A 505 -14.58 13.51 2.80
CA SER A 505 -14.96 14.85 3.22
C SER A 505 -14.78 15.87 2.08
N VAL A 506 -13.66 15.81 1.36
CA VAL A 506 -13.40 16.72 0.21
C VAL A 506 -14.39 16.47 -0.93
N MET A 507 -14.69 15.20 -1.24
CA MET A 507 -15.68 14.84 -2.26
C MET A 507 -17.13 15.01 -1.80
N ARG A 508 -17.36 15.31 -0.52
CA ARG A 508 -18.70 15.43 0.12
C ARG A 508 -19.52 14.16 -0.01
N ILE A 509 -18.87 13.04 0.16
CA ILE A 509 -19.49 11.72 0.19
C ILE A 509 -19.30 11.10 1.58
N ARG A 510 -19.95 9.98 1.82
CA ARG A 510 -19.77 9.21 3.04
C ARG A 510 -18.37 8.58 3.09
N ALA A 511 -17.76 8.50 4.27
CA ALA A 511 -16.57 7.69 4.48
C ALA A 511 -16.89 6.19 4.32
N PRO A 512 -15.88 5.34 3.99
CA PRO A 512 -16.07 3.89 3.93
C PRO A 512 -16.70 3.33 5.20
N ASN A 513 -17.49 2.27 5.05
CA ASN A 513 -18.41 1.76 6.08
C ASN A 513 -17.73 1.33 7.40
N ALA A 514 -16.47 0.91 7.34
CA ALA A 514 -15.70 0.49 8.52
C ALA A 514 -14.68 1.55 8.99
N SER A 515 -14.61 2.70 8.33
CA SER A 515 -13.73 3.79 8.74
C SER A 515 -14.29 4.49 9.98
N THR A 516 -13.49 4.53 11.04
CA THR A 516 -13.82 5.20 12.31
C THR A 516 -12.96 6.44 12.57
N ALA A 517 -11.90 6.62 11.80
CA ALA A 517 -10.98 7.75 11.92
C ALA A 517 -11.65 9.05 11.44
N SER A 518 -11.38 10.15 12.15
CA SER A 518 -11.82 11.48 11.73
C SER A 518 -11.01 11.97 10.52
N PRO A 519 -11.62 12.71 9.58
CA PRO A 519 -10.88 13.33 8.50
C PRO A 519 -9.80 14.27 9.03
N LEU A 520 -8.78 14.55 8.23
CA LEU A 520 -7.78 15.57 8.53
C LEU A 520 -8.41 16.96 8.37
N ASP A 521 -7.97 17.90 9.19
CA ASP A 521 -8.35 19.31 9.08
C ASP A 521 -7.63 19.97 7.88
N PHE A 522 -8.36 20.74 7.04
CA PHE A 522 -7.81 21.41 5.85
C PHE A 522 -8.50 22.72 5.52
#